data_858511f058f1b4cb4192e44688d5e02e
#
_entry.id   858511f058f1b4cb4192e44688d5e02e
#
_cell.length_a   1.000
_cell.length_b   1.000
_cell.length_c   1.000
_cell.angle_alpha   90.00
_cell.angle_beta   90.00
_cell.angle_gamma   90.00
#
_symmetry.space_group_name_H-M   'P 1'
#
loop_
_entity.id
_entity.type
_entity.pdbx_description
1 polymer ?
#
loop_
_entity_poly.entity_id
_entity_poly.type
_entity_poly.pdbx_seq_one_letter_code
_entity_poly.pdbx_strand_id
1 'polypeptide(L)'
;GVNSDEWLRRKKGRPFMSWESRKRIIDQMNIVDYVIDFDDSDDTACDAIKQCLNDFDKVIFCNGGDRTEDNIPEYRKYKNNKRVEFKYSIGGKKTESSSELLDAYSNPITYRTWGHYRVLYEGKDYKVKELVINPHSELSMQRHKHRSETWNLVSGYAKLRLIHNDKIEERDLLSTTIIPVGTWHQGYNDSDIPAHIVEIWRGESKYLTEEDIERKN
;
A
#
# COMPACT_ATOMS: atom_id res chain seq x y z
N GLY A 1 -7.76 17.27 18.64
CA GLY A 1 -8.85 16.40 18.18
C GLY A 1 -8.33 15.19 17.41
N VAL A 2 -9.00 14.05 17.55
CA VAL A 2 -8.67 12.83 16.84
C VAL A 2 -9.87 12.44 15.97
N ASN A 3 -9.67 12.33 14.65
CA ASN A 3 -10.73 11.95 13.72
C ASN A 3 -11.32 10.56 14.05
N SER A 4 -12.63 10.38 13.77
CA SER A 4 -13.34 9.12 13.96
C SER A 4 -12.84 8.00 13.05
N ASP A 5 -13.18 6.75 13.38
CA ASP A 5 -12.89 5.60 12.51
C ASP A 5 -13.73 5.64 11.23
N GLU A 6 -14.96 6.19 11.30
CA GLU A 6 -15.82 6.43 10.14
C GLU A 6 -15.19 7.39 9.14
N TRP A 7 -14.61 8.49 9.63
CA TRP A 7 -13.89 9.44 8.79
C TRP A 7 -12.70 8.77 8.11
N LEU A 8 -11.90 7.98 8.86
CA LEU A 8 -10.78 7.24 8.29
C LEU A 8 -11.23 6.21 7.25
N ARG A 9 -12.36 5.52 7.46
CA ARG A 9 -12.93 4.62 6.45
C ARG A 9 -13.30 5.36 5.18
N ARG A 10 -13.96 6.52 5.29
CA ARG A 10 -14.31 7.36 4.12
C ARG A 10 -13.09 7.88 3.38
N LYS A 11 -12.06 8.34 4.10
CA LYS A 11 -10.88 9.02 3.53
C LYS A 11 -9.73 8.08 3.15
N LYS A 12 -9.59 6.93 3.83
CA LYS A 12 -8.43 6.03 3.74
C LYS A 12 -8.78 4.57 3.47
N GLY A 13 -10.08 4.26 3.34
CA GLY A 13 -10.58 2.90 3.19
C GLY A 13 -10.69 2.13 4.51
N ARG A 14 -9.77 2.33 5.44
CA ARG A 14 -9.77 1.71 6.77
C ARG A 14 -8.92 2.50 7.76
N PRO A 15 -9.19 2.44 9.07
CA PRO A 15 -8.23 2.87 10.09
C PRO A 15 -7.13 1.81 10.26
N PHE A 16 -5.90 2.23 10.50
CA PHE A 16 -4.80 1.32 10.91
C PHE A 16 -4.97 0.88 12.38
N MET A 17 -5.38 1.81 13.23
CA MET A 17 -5.70 1.57 14.63
C MET A 17 -7.08 2.15 14.94
N SER A 18 -7.81 1.54 15.90
CA SER A 18 -9.09 2.07 16.37
C SER A 18 -8.92 3.48 16.96
N TRP A 19 -10.01 4.22 17.02
CA TRP A 19 -10.04 5.56 17.62
C TRP A 19 -9.52 5.54 19.05
N GLU A 20 -9.94 4.55 19.86
CA GLU A 20 -9.50 4.38 21.24
C GLU A 20 -7.99 4.21 21.35
N SER A 21 -7.41 3.39 20.49
CA SER A 21 -5.95 3.17 20.46
C SER A 21 -5.20 4.43 20.09
N ARG A 22 -5.66 5.17 19.08
CA ARG A 22 -5.06 6.45 18.64
C ARG A 22 -5.17 7.51 19.72
N LYS A 23 -6.37 7.62 20.34
CA LYS A 23 -6.61 8.52 21.48
C LYS A 23 -5.63 8.22 22.60
N ARG A 24 -5.53 6.95 23.01
CA ARG A 24 -4.68 6.51 24.11
C ARG A 24 -3.21 6.85 23.90
N ILE A 25 -2.70 6.68 22.66
CA ILE A 25 -1.30 7.02 22.34
C ILE A 25 -1.08 8.53 22.49
N ILE A 26 -1.96 9.34 21.93
CA ILE A 26 -1.82 10.81 21.95
C ILE A 26 -1.98 11.35 23.38
N ASP A 27 -2.91 10.81 24.16
CA ASP A 27 -3.19 11.19 25.53
C ASP A 27 -1.99 10.96 26.47
N GLN A 28 -1.10 10.02 26.12
CA GLN A 28 0.13 9.74 26.90
C GLN A 28 1.32 10.62 26.49
N MET A 29 1.17 11.52 25.51
CA MET A 29 2.25 12.43 25.13
C MET A 29 2.31 13.61 26.11
N ASN A 30 3.47 13.85 26.72
CA ASN A 30 3.68 14.93 27.74
C ASN A 30 3.34 16.35 27.25
N ILE A 31 3.19 16.55 25.95
CA ILE A 31 2.83 17.86 25.35
C ILE A 31 1.34 18.00 25.08
N VAL A 32 0.53 17.00 25.41
CA VAL A 32 -0.91 16.97 25.17
C VAL A 32 -1.64 17.07 26.50
N ASP A 33 -2.42 18.12 26.68
CA ASP A 33 -3.24 18.31 27.88
C ASP A 33 -4.58 17.57 27.77
N TYR A 34 -5.21 17.59 26.57
CA TYR A 34 -6.52 16.98 26.32
C TYR A 34 -6.59 16.34 24.95
N VAL A 35 -7.26 15.20 24.87
CA VAL A 35 -7.68 14.60 23.60
C VAL A 35 -9.19 14.67 23.51
N ILE A 36 -9.70 15.39 22.50
CA ILE A 36 -11.13 15.57 22.27
C ILE A 36 -11.64 14.67 21.15
N ASP A 37 -12.84 14.19 21.36
CA ASP A 37 -13.71 13.56 20.39
C ASP A 37 -14.61 14.64 19.75
N PHE A 38 -14.84 14.61 18.45
CA PHE A 38 -15.62 15.61 17.74
C PHE A 38 -16.34 15.01 16.54
N ASP A 39 -17.44 15.63 16.15
CA ASP A 39 -18.19 15.24 14.96
C ASP A 39 -17.44 15.66 13.69
N ASP A 40 -16.96 14.68 12.94
CA ASP A 40 -16.30 14.83 11.64
C ASP A 40 -17.12 14.24 10.47
N SER A 41 -18.42 14.10 10.66
CA SER A 41 -19.36 13.57 9.66
C SER A 41 -19.46 14.45 8.41
N ASP A 42 -19.18 15.76 8.56
CA ASP A 42 -19.11 16.75 7.48
C ASP A 42 -17.71 16.87 6.82
N ASP A 43 -16.80 15.94 7.15
CA ASP A 43 -15.41 15.93 6.68
C ASP A 43 -14.55 17.12 7.15
N THR A 44 -14.95 17.82 8.21
CA THR A 44 -14.24 18.97 8.78
C THR A 44 -13.90 18.76 10.26
N ALA A 45 -12.94 19.54 10.77
CA ALA A 45 -12.66 19.65 12.20
C ALA A 45 -13.38 20.87 12.83
N CYS A 46 -14.42 21.36 12.19
CA CYS A 46 -15.15 22.56 12.67
C CYS A 46 -15.81 22.35 14.05
N ASP A 47 -16.26 21.14 14.34
CA ASP A 47 -16.84 20.83 15.65
C ASP A 47 -15.76 20.84 16.74
N ALA A 48 -14.55 20.35 16.48
CA ALA A 48 -13.43 20.46 17.40
C ALA A 48 -13.11 21.92 17.76
N ILE A 49 -13.07 22.81 16.76
CA ILE A 49 -12.87 24.25 16.99
C ILE A 49 -14.00 24.82 17.83
N LYS A 50 -15.25 24.44 17.54
CA LYS A 50 -16.43 24.89 18.28
C LYS A 50 -16.37 24.45 19.74
N GLN A 51 -16.01 23.21 20.02
CA GLN A 51 -15.86 22.72 21.40
C GLN A 51 -14.80 23.53 22.15
N CYS A 52 -13.61 23.72 21.56
CA CYS A 52 -12.55 24.53 22.18
C CYS A 52 -12.99 26.00 22.43
N LEU A 53 -13.80 26.59 21.56
CA LEU A 53 -14.31 27.96 21.75
C LEU A 53 -15.29 28.08 22.91
N ASN A 54 -15.89 26.99 23.40
CA ASN A 54 -16.72 26.99 24.60
C ASN A 54 -15.89 27.13 25.89
N ASP A 55 -14.67 26.54 25.86
CA ASP A 55 -13.84 26.42 27.06
C ASP A 55 -12.68 27.44 27.10
N PHE A 56 -12.31 28.02 25.94
CA PHE A 56 -11.17 28.93 25.83
C PHE A 56 -11.51 30.21 25.08
N ASP A 57 -10.93 31.33 25.52
CA ASP A 57 -11.11 32.64 24.90
C ASP A 57 -10.49 32.74 23.51
N LYS A 58 -9.44 32.00 23.25
CA LYS A 58 -8.73 31.95 21.97
C LYS A 58 -8.35 30.53 21.59
N VAL A 59 -8.54 30.19 20.32
CA VAL A 59 -8.17 28.90 19.73
C VAL A 59 -7.13 29.13 18.63
N ILE A 60 -6.02 28.42 18.66
CA ILE A 60 -5.05 28.36 17.57
C ILE A 60 -5.21 27.00 16.88
N PHE A 61 -5.72 27.01 15.64
CA PHE A 61 -5.88 25.82 14.84
C PHE A 61 -4.63 25.57 14.02
N CYS A 62 -3.88 24.52 14.39
CA CYS A 62 -2.60 24.18 13.80
C CYS A 62 -2.73 23.13 12.70
N ASN A 63 -2.11 23.37 11.55
CA ASN A 63 -2.08 22.47 10.42
C ASN A 63 -0.62 22.15 10.03
N GLY A 64 -0.37 20.88 9.78
CA GLY A 64 0.91 20.37 9.29
C GLY A 64 0.89 20.06 7.79
N GLY A 65 2.06 19.69 7.27
CA GLY A 65 2.23 19.21 5.92
C GLY A 65 1.90 20.25 4.85
N ASP A 66 1.02 19.87 3.92
CA ASP A 66 0.62 20.61 2.72
C ASP A 66 -0.67 21.42 2.89
N ARG A 67 -1.12 21.64 4.15
CA ARG A 67 -2.34 22.38 4.45
C ARG A 67 -2.10 23.89 4.37
N THR A 68 -3.05 24.58 3.71
CA THR A 68 -3.09 26.03 3.53
C THR A 68 -4.50 26.55 3.73
N GLU A 69 -4.67 27.85 3.81
CA GLU A 69 -6.01 28.49 3.91
C GLU A 69 -6.94 28.17 2.73
N ASP A 70 -6.38 27.84 1.56
CA ASP A 70 -7.18 27.52 0.37
C ASP A 70 -7.76 26.10 0.40
N ASN A 71 -7.10 25.17 1.11
CA ASN A 71 -7.44 23.75 1.06
C ASN A 71 -8.01 23.17 2.36
N ILE A 72 -8.29 24.02 3.38
CA ILE A 72 -8.96 23.60 4.62
C ILE A 72 -10.36 24.25 4.75
N PRO A 73 -11.42 23.45 4.97
CA PRO A 73 -12.78 23.98 5.12
C PRO A 73 -12.95 24.83 6.38
N GLU A 74 -12.20 24.55 7.44
CA GLU A 74 -12.25 25.27 8.72
C GLU A 74 -11.90 26.75 8.54
N TYR A 75 -10.94 27.08 7.65
CA TYR A 75 -10.60 28.47 7.37
C TYR A 75 -11.79 29.23 6.79
N ARG A 76 -12.52 28.64 5.86
CA ARG A 76 -13.71 29.29 5.24
C ARG A 76 -14.75 29.64 6.28
N LYS A 77 -14.94 28.78 7.30
CA LYS A 77 -15.93 28.98 8.36
C LYS A 77 -15.51 29.97 9.43
N TYR A 78 -14.22 29.96 9.80
CA TYR A 78 -13.72 30.69 10.97
C TYR A 78 -12.80 31.88 10.66
N LYS A 79 -12.46 32.17 9.40
CA LYS A 79 -11.53 33.27 9.02
C LYS A 79 -11.90 34.65 9.56
N ASN A 80 -13.19 34.92 9.81
CA ASN A 80 -13.67 36.18 10.36
C ASN A 80 -13.87 36.14 11.90
N ASN A 81 -13.63 35.01 12.54
CA ASN A 81 -13.74 34.87 13.97
C ASN A 81 -12.42 35.27 14.65
N LYS A 82 -12.42 36.42 15.32
CA LYS A 82 -11.26 37.00 16.02
C LYS A 82 -10.66 36.10 17.12
N ARG A 83 -11.44 35.11 17.58
CA ARG A 83 -11.02 34.15 18.60
C ARG A 83 -10.29 32.93 17.98
N VAL A 84 -10.25 32.80 16.65
CA VAL A 84 -9.60 31.67 15.96
C VAL A 84 -8.45 32.18 15.14
N GLU A 85 -7.26 31.67 15.42
CA GLU A 85 -6.04 31.90 14.65
C GLU A 85 -5.65 30.61 13.93
N PHE A 86 -5.21 30.71 12.67
CA PHE A 86 -4.74 29.56 11.90
C PHE A 86 -3.21 29.59 11.78
N LYS A 87 -2.57 28.44 12.03
CA LYS A 87 -1.15 28.25 11.79
C LYS A 87 -0.92 27.08 10.86
N TYR A 88 0.00 27.27 9.92
CA TYR A 88 0.32 26.30 8.87
C TYR A 88 1.78 25.85 8.98
N SER A 89 2.11 24.76 8.28
CA SER A 89 3.46 24.19 8.26
C SER A 89 4.02 23.80 9.63
N ILE A 90 3.12 23.53 10.60
CA ILE A 90 3.54 23.06 11.93
C ILE A 90 4.09 21.64 11.80
N GLY A 91 5.29 21.40 12.37
CA GLY A 91 5.99 20.11 12.27
C GLY A 91 6.76 19.90 10.97
N GLY A 92 6.79 20.90 10.07
CA GLY A 92 7.57 20.85 8.84
C GLY A 92 6.84 20.19 7.66
N LYS A 93 7.60 19.81 6.63
CA LYS A 93 7.04 19.16 5.43
C LYS A 93 6.59 17.74 5.76
N LYS A 94 5.54 17.29 5.05
CA LYS A 94 5.10 15.90 5.09
C LYS A 94 6.21 14.98 4.55
N THR A 95 6.71 14.10 5.38
CA THR A 95 7.77 13.12 5.03
C THR A 95 7.17 11.77 4.63
N GLU A 96 6.01 11.41 5.22
CA GLU A 96 5.35 10.13 5.00
C GLU A 96 3.82 10.30 5.01
N SER A 97 3.12 9.39 4.36
CA SER A 97 1.66 9.31 4.45
C SER A 97 1.22 8.01 5.12
N SER A 98 0.17 8.10 5.92
CA SER A 98 -0.43 6.90 6.53
C SER A 98 -0.97 5.89 5.51
N SER A 99 -1.29 6.34 4.29
CA SER A 99 -1.69 5.44 3.20
C SER A 99 -0.51 4.65 2.65
N GLU A 100 0.65 5.31 2.45
CA GLU A 100 1.89 4.65 2.02
C GLU A 100 2.41 3.66 3.09
N LEU A 101 2.37 4.05 4.36
CA LEU A 101 2.72 3.16 5.47
C LEU A 101 1.79 1.94 5.56
N LEU A 102 0.48 2.15 5.36
CA LEU A 102 -0.50 1.07 5.33
C LEU A 102 -0.27 0.12 4.15
N ASP A 103 0.04 0.64 2.96
CA ASP A 103 0.33 -0.18 1.79
C ASP A 103 1.62 -0.99 2.01
N ALA A 104 2.67 -0.34 2.46
CA ALA A 104 3.94 -1.00 2.76
C ALA A 104 3.80 -2.11 3.83
N TYR A 105 2.96 -1.90 4.83
CA TYR A 105 2.67 -2.90 5.86
C TYR A 105 1.81 -4.06 5.33
N SER A 106 0.80 -3.76 4.51
CA SER A 106 -0.16 -4.75 3.99
C SER A 106 0.41 -5.58 2.85
N ASN A 107 1.29 -4.97 2.04
CA ASN A 107 1.87 -5.56 0.84
C ASN A 107 3.40 -5.39 0.86
N PRO A 108 4.11 -6.01 1.83
CA PRO A 108 5.55 -5.84 1.97
C PRO A 108 6.28 -6.34 0.73
N ILE A 109 7.28 -5.57 0.30
CA ILE A 109 8.16 -5.96 -0.80
C ILE A 109 9.19 -6.97 -0.30
N THR A 110 9.31 -8.08 -1.00
CA THR A 110 10.35 -9.09 -0.78
C THR A 110 11.41 -8.98 -1.87
N TYR A 111 12.62 -8.54 -1.48
CA TYR A 111 13.75 -8.39 -2.40
C TYR A 111 14.45 -9.73 -2.68
N ARG A 112 14.92 -9.90 -3.90
CA ARG A 112 15.69 -11.03 -4.41
C ARG A 112 16.85 -10.52 -5.28
N THR A 113 17.79 -11.39 -5.63
CA THR A 113 18.91 -11.04 -6.52
C THR A 113 18.45 -10.59 -7.90
N TRP A 114 17.34 -11.11 -8.38
CA TRP A 114 16.76 -10.81 -9.69
C TRP A 114 15.79 -9.59 -9.69
N GLY A 115 15.47 -9.01 -8.53
CA GLY A 115 14.51 -7.91 -8.40
C GLY A 115 13.71 -8.02 -7.13
N HIS A 116 12.40 -7.98 -7.23
CA HIS A 116 11.54 -8.10 -6.06
C HIS A 116 10.13 -8.58 -6.43
N TYR A 117 9.37 -8.98 -5.42
CA TYR A 117 7.95 -9.24 -5.55
C TYR A 117 7.18 -8.75 -4.32
N ARG A 118 5.88 -8.60 -4.48
CA ARG A 118 4.93 -8.41 -3.37
C ARG A 118 3.63 -9.15 -3.66
N VAL A 119 2.96 -9.59 -2.58
CA VAL A 119 1.62 -10.15 -2.65
C VAL A 119 0.63 -9.00 -2.67
N LEU A 120 -0.19 -8.90 -3.73
CA LEU A 120 -1.22 -7.89 -3.87
C LEU A 120 -2.54 -8.33 -3.25
N TYR A 121 -2.84 -9.63 -3.37
CA TYR A 121 -4.05 -10.21 -2.82
C TYR A 121 -3.89 -11.72 -2.60
N GLU A 122 -4.50 -12.23 -1.53
CA GLU A 122 -4.58 -13.65 -1.22
C GLU A 122 -6.04 -14.05 -1.00
N GLY A 123 -6.58 -14.86 -1.90
CA GLY A 123 -7.93 -15.42 -1.86
C GLY A 123 -7.90 -16.88 -1.45
N LYS A 124 -9.09 -17.52 -1.41
CA LYS A 124 -9.22 -18.90 -0.97
C LYS A 124 -8.45 -19.89 -1.87
N ASP A 125 -8.55 -19.76 -3.20
CA ASP A 125 -7.97 -20.71 -4.16
C ASP A 125 -7.07 -20.00 -5.20
N TYR A 126 -6.62 -18.77 -4.90
CA TYR A 126 -5.73 -18.01 -5.76
C TYR A 126 -4.93 -16.96 -4.96
N LYS A 127 -3.78 -16.58 -5.50
CA LYS A 127 -2.93 -15.50 -5.00
C LYS A 127 -2.51 -14.61 -6.17
N VAL A 128 -2.53 -13.30 -5.97
CA VAL A 128 -2.06 -12.32 -6.96
C VAL A 128 -0.78 -11.68 -6.44
N LYS A 129 0.25 -11.69 -7.27
CA LYS A 129 1.56 -11.09 -6.95
C LYS A 129 1.97 -10.11 -8.05
N GLU A 130 2.74 -9.12 -7.68
CA GLU A 130 3.55 -8.33 -8.59
C GLU A 130 4.98 -8.84 -8.53
N LEU A 131 5.58 -9.09 -9.68
CA LEU A 131 7.00 -9.40 -9.85
C LEU A 131 7.64 -8.24 -10.61
N VAL A 132 8.80 -7.80 -10.17
CA VAL A 132 9.64 -6.84 -10.90
C VAL A 132 10.98 -7.49 -11.16
N ILE A 133 11.27 -7.78 -12.44
CA ILE A 133 12.54 -8.36 -12.85
C ILE A 133 13.47 -7.22 -13.30
N ASN A 134 14.58 -7.05 -12.60
CA ASN A 134 15.58 -6.03 -12.92
C ASN A 134 16.14 -6.25 -14.33
N PRO A 135 16.73 -5.20 -14.95
CA PRO A 135 17.53 -5.36 -16.18
C PRO A 135 18.54 -6.47 -16.05
N HIS A 136 18.72 -7.25 -17.13
CA HIS A 136 19.71 -8.33 -17.25
C HIS A 136 19.68 -9.36 -16.10
N SER A 137 18.45 -9.67 -15.64
CA SER A 137 18.23 -10.58 -14.51
C SER A 137 17.25 -11.68 -14.86
N GLU A 138 17.35 -12.80 -14.14
CA GLU A 138 16.49 -13.96 -14.35
C GLU A 138 16.07 -14.61 -13.04
N LEU A 139 14.85 -15.15 -13.02
CA LEU A 139 14.36 -16.03 -11.97
C LEU A 139 15.06 -17.39 -12.06
N SER A 140 14.95 -18.23 -11.02
CA SER A 140 15.37 -19.63 -11.13
C SER A 140 14.52 -20.39 -12.15
N MET A 141 15.09 -21.38 -12.84
CA MET A 141 14.33 -22.39 -13.56
C MET A 141 13.57 -23.23 -12.52
N GLN A 142 12.25 -23.19 -12.56
CA GLN A 142 11.39 -23.75 -11.51
C GLN A 142 10.13 -24.42 -12.05
N ARG A 143 9.51 -25.27 -11.23
CA ARG A 143 8.17 -25.80 -11.46
C ARG A 143 7.41 -25.94 -10.17
N HIS A 144 6.07 -26.02 -10.27
CA HIS A 144 5.15 -26.16 -9.15
C HIS A 144 4.34 -27.45 -9.26
N LYS A 145 4.22 -28.16 -8.14
CA LYS A 145 3.51 -29.46 -8.13
C LYS A 145 2.01 -29.32 -8.01
N HIS A 146 1.55 -28.24 -7.40
CA HIS A 146 0.15 -28.12 -6.97
C HIS A 146 -0.56 -26.86 -7.47
N ARG A 147 0.21 -25.90 -8.00
CA ARG A 147 -0.37 -24.66 -8.53
C ARG A 147 -0.03 -24.46 -10.01
N SER A 148 -0.94 -23.83 -10.72
CA SER A 148 -0.68 -23.22 -12.02
C SER A 148 -0.46 -21.73 -11.85
N GLU A 149 0.19 -21.11 -12.82
CA GLU A 149 0.45 -19.67 -12.82
C GLU A 149 -0.08 -19.03 -14.11
N THR A 150 -0.53 -17.80 -13.98
CA THR A 150 -0.86 -16.95 -15.13
C THR A 150 -0.04 -15.68 -15.01
N TRP A 151 0.79 -15.40 -15.98
CA TRP A 151 1.65 -14.22 -16.02
C TRP A 151 1.14 -13.21 -17.04
N ASN A 152 1.09 -11.93 -16.64
CA ASN A 152 0.71 -10.82 -17.48
C ASN A 152 1.81 -9.77 -17.40
N LEU A 153 2.51 -9.52 -18.50
CA LEU A 153 3.44 -8.41 -18.60
C LEU A 153 2.64 -7.09 -18.60
N VAL A 154 2.91 -6.22 -17.63
CA VAL A 154 2.24 -4.93 -17.47
C VAL A 154 3.05 -3.81 -18.13
N SER A 155 4.38 -3.85 -17.94
CA SER A 155 5.29 -2.88 -18.55
C SER A 155 6.71 -3.45 -18.63
N GLY A 156 7.55 -2.82 -19.46
CA GLY A 156 8.90 -3.30 -19.72
C GLY A 156 8.94 -4.44 -20.73
N TYR A 157 9.94 -5.31 -20.61
CA TYR A 157 10.17 -6.43 -21.51
C TYR A 157 10.61 -7.66 -20.71
N ALA A 158 10.05 -8.81 -21.02
CA ALA A 158 10.47 -10.08 -20.43
C ALA A 158 10.32 -11.24 -21.44
N LYS A 159 11.10 -12.26 -21.25
CA LYS A 159 11.02 -13.53 -21.95
C LYS A 159 10.72 -14.67 -20.98
N LEU A 160 10.19 -15.74 -21.52
CA LEU A 160 9.87 -16.95 -20.80
C LEU A 160 10.58 -18.13 -21.45
N ARG A 161 11.34 -18.89 -20.65
CA ARG A 161 11.86 -20.21 -21.01
C ARG A 161 10.95 -21.27 -20.43
N LEU A 162 10.58 -22.24 -21.26
CA LEU A 162 9.79 -23.42 -20.88
C LEU A 162 10.58 -24.67 -21.25
N ILE A 163 10.47 -25.74 -20.45
CA ILE A 163 11.05 -27.04 -20.81
C ILE A 163 9.90 -28.03 -21.09
N HIS A 164 9.85 -28.49 -22.33
CA HIS A 164 8.96 -29.57 -22.79
C HIS A 164 9.79 -30.68 -23.41
N ASN A 165 9.62 -31.94 -22.94
CA ASN A 165 10.34 -33.11 -23.47
C ASN A 165 11.86 -32.85 -23.58
N ASP A 166 12.46 -32.31 -22.52
CA ASP A 166 13.89 -31.95 -22.41
C ASP A 166 14.40 -30.92 -23.44
N LYS A 167 13.49 -30.23 -24.14
CA LYS A 167 13.83 -29.13 -25.03
C LYS A 167 13.43 -27.82 -24.41
N ILE A 168 14.32 -26.83 -24.51
CA ILE A 168 14.05 -25.46 -24.07
C ILE A 168 13.35 -24.73 -25.22
N GLU A 169 12.20 -24.18 -24.93
CA GLU A 169 11.48 -23.23 -25.76
C GLU A 169 11.61 -21.84 -25.14
N GLU A 170 12.03 -20.85 -25.93
CA GLU A 170 12.08 -19.45 -25.51
C GLU A 170 11.06 -18.64 -26.31
N ARG A 171 10.35 -17.76 -25.61
CA ARG A 171 9.40 -16.83 -26.25
C ARG A 171 9.31 -15.53 -25.49
N ASP A 172 8.91 -14.47 -26.18
CA ASP A 172 8.61 -13.19 -25.57
C ASP A 172 7.34 -13.31 -24.72
N LEU A 173 7.36 -12.68 -23.54
CA LEU A 173 6.17 -12.52 -22.70
C LEU A 173 5.40 -11.29 -23.19
N LEU A 174 4.62 -11.41 -24.26
CA LEU A 174 3.93 -10.31 -24.92
C LEU A 174 2.51 -10.06 -24.37
N SER A 175 1.93 -11.06 -23.71
CA SER A 175 0.55 -11.05 -23.24
C SER A 175 0.36 -12.05 -22.10
N THR A 176 -0.89 -12.35 -21.80
CA THR A 176 -1.23 -13.39 -20.82
C THR A 176 -0.65 -14.74 -21.20
N THR A 177 0.15 -15.29 -20.33
CA THR A 177 0.71 -16.63 -20.47
C THR A 177 0.27 -17.51 -19.31
N ILE A 178 -0.28 -18.69 -19.63
CA ILE A 178 -0.65 -19.70 -18.64
C ILE A 178 0.49 -20.72 -18.55
N ILE A 179 0.95 -20.96 -17.33
CA ILE A 179 1.96 -21.98 -16.98
C ILE A 179 1.26 -23.09 -16.21
N PRO A 180 1.01 -24.25 -16.83
CA PRO A 180 0.35 -25.36 -16.16
C PRO A 180 1.17 -25.94 -15.00
N VAL A 181 0.47 -26.64 -14.09
CA VAL A 181 1.10 -27.43 -13.03
C VAL A 181 2.17 -28.34 -13.62
N GLY A 182 3.31 -28.44 -12.95
CA GLY A 182 4.43 -29.31 -13.33
C GLY A 182 5.32 -28.81 -14.48
N THR A 183 4.97 -27.67 -15.10
CA THR A 183 5.75 -27.11 -16.20
C THR A 183 7.00 -26.40 -15.69
N TRP A 184 8.19 -26.82 -16.16
CA TRP A 184 9.42 -26.10 -15.91
C TRP A 184 9.44 -24.77 -16.65
N HIS A 185 9.66 -23.68 -15.93
CA HIS A 185 9.63 -22.33 -16.48
C HIS A 185 10.64 -21.41 -15.78
N GLN A 186 11.07 -20.39 -16.52
CA GLN A 186 11.94 -19.33 -16.03
C GLN A 186 11.60 -18.02 -16.75
N GLY A 187 11.30 -16.98 -15.98
CA GLY A 187 11.19 -15.62 -16.51
C GLY A 187 12.57 -14.95 -16.50
N TYR A 188 12.87 -14.18 -17.52
CA TYR A 188 14.08 -13.37 -17.56
C TYR A 188 13.87 -12.07 -18.33
N ASN A 189 14.71 -11.09 -18.02
CA ASN A 189 14.72 -9.78 -18.63
C ASN A 189 16.13 -9.50 -19.16
N ASP A 190 16.28 -9.46 -20.48
CA ASP A 190 17.53 -9.14 -21.18
C ASP A 190 17.59 -7.69 -21.70
N SER A 191 16.65 -6.84 -21.25
CA SER A 191 16.56 -5.43 -21.61
C SER A 191 17.18 -4.50 -20.55
N ASP A 192 17.30 -3.21 -20.89
CA ASP A 192 17.85 -2.17 -20.01
C ASP A 192 16.82 -1.54 -19.05
N ILE A 193 15.55 -1.98 -19.10
CA ILE A 193 14.48 -1.47 -18.26
C ILE A 193 13.84 -2.59 -17.44
N PRO A 194 13.33 -2.31 -16.22
CA PRO A 194 12.65 -3.33 -15.42
C PRO A 194 11.39 -3.87 -16.12
N ALA A 195 11.14 -5.16 -15.93
CA ALA A 195 9.92 -5.81 -16.36
C ALA A 195 8.96 -5.98 -15.20
N HIS A 196 7.74 -5.46 -15.33
CA HIS A 196 6.66 -5.60 -14.35
C HIS A 196 5.66 -6.64 -14.82
N ILE A 197 5.45 -7.66 -14.00
CA ILE A 197 4.57 -8.79 -14.29
C ILE A 197 3.55 -8.92 -13.16
N VAL A 198 2.28 -9.07 -13.51
CA VAL A 198 1.25 -9.54 -12.58
C VAL A 198 1.12 -11.05 -12.74
N GLU A 199 1.40 -11.75 -11.67
CA GLU A 199 1.35 -13.20 -11.54
C GLU A 199 0.12 -13.62 -10.75
N ILE A 200 -0.63 -14.57 -11.26
CA ILE A 200 -1.78 -15.17 -10.57
C ILE A 200 -1.52 -16.64 -10.36
N TRP A 201 -1.39 -17.04 -9.11
CA TRP A 201 -1.35 -18.45 -8.70
C TRP A 201 -2.76 -19.01 -8.57
N ARG A 202 -2.98 -20.24 -8.99
CA ARG A 202 -4.26 -20.95 -8.84
C ARG A 202 -4.01 -22.36 -8.34
N GLY A 203 -4.72 -22.74 -7.28
CA GLY A 203 -4.61 -24.07 -6.65
C GLY A 203 -5.33 -24.09 -5.31
N GLU A 204 -5.29 -25.20 -4.61
CA GLU A 204 -5.80 -25.27 -3.24
C GLU A 204 -4.97 -24.40 -2.31
N SER A 205 -5.62 -23.64 -1.40
CA SER A 205 -4.97 -22.66 -0.49
C SER A 205 -3.75 -23.19 0.23
N LYS A 206 -3.78 -24.45 0.69
CA LYS A 206 -2.65 -25.06 1.41
C LYS A 206 -1.35 -25.18 0.60
N TYR A 207 -1.45 -25.11 -0.75
CA TYR A 207 -0.32 -25.18 -1.67
C TYR A 207 0.06 -23.84 -2.30
N LEU A 208 -0.67 -22.76 -2.01
CA LEU A 208 -0.35 -21.41 -2.49
C LEU A 208 0.75 -20.74 -1.65
N THR A 209 1.83 -21.48 -1.41
CA THR A 209 2.99 -21.07 -0.61
C THR A 209 4.26 -21.01 -1.46
N GLU A 210 5.27 -20.31 -0.98
CA GLU A 210 6.60 -20.26 -1.62
C GLU A 210 7.34 -21.63 -1.53
N GLU A 211 6.82 -22.58 -0.78
CA GLU A 211 7.40 -23.93 -0.62
C GLU A 211 6.99 -24.88 -1.74
N ASP A 212 5.87 -24.61 -2.45
CA ASP A 212 5.47 -25.38 -3.64
C ASP A 212 6.36 -25.02 -4.83
N ILE A 213 7.65 -25.28 -4.72
CA ILE A 213 8.65 -24.97 -5.74
C ILE A 213 9.75 -26.04 -5.81
N GLU A 214 10.01 -26.53 -7.00
CA GLU A 214 11.22 -27.27 -7.33
C GLU A 214 12.10 -26.41 -8.24
N ARG A 215 13.40 -26.39 -7.98
CA ARG A 215 14.38 -25.65 -8.79
C ARG A 215 15.29 -26.63 -9.52
N LYS A 216 15.64 -26.30 -10.77
CA LYS A 216 16.61 -27.03 -11.56
C LYS A 216 17.95 -26.29 -11.45
N ASN A 217 18.98 -27.00 -10.98
CA ASN A 217 20.34 -26.49 -10.93
C ASN A 217 20.98 -26.50 -12.31
#